data_173abf88e2e8ba5f50b992f12b6020b8
#
_entry.id   173abf88e2e8ba5f50b992f12b6020b8
#
_cell.length_a   1.000
_cell.length_b   1.000
_cell.length_c   1.000
_cell.angle_alpha   90.00
_cell.angle_beta   90.00
_cell.angle_gamma   90.00
#
_symmetry.space_group_name_H-M   'P 1'
#
loop_
_entity.id
_entity.type
_entity.pdbx_description
1 polymer ?
#
loop_
_entity_poly.entity_id
_entity_poly.type
_entity_poly.pdbx_seq_one_letter_code
_entity_poly.pdbx_strand_id
1 'polypeptide(L)'
;MKTKSGFWGNIKLTTAIAGLVLTSIVVTIVAYTLSGYFALREQSINQSVVQQEANLQVAGALLEKRLSGSVLTWAEDGTIAAFQTYSIPFFHDTGAVDSVIHITKGEAAIFTLDSETGEFVAKSTTFEAADGERVIGFAIDPTSPQHAALLASQTYFGTVTMQGTQYFGAFQPIGNLKGELLGAFFVGSDASMAAASANEAVPGMAMMGLVLLVALGAISLVVTRLLMRPIPRIASAMEAIAGGDFATEVPFVTRGNELGAMARAVEVFRANGLRVSELTEAEAARIIADQADRQQMMSELQSAFGAVVDAAIAGDFGQQIGVEFPDPELNGLAASINSLVATVNRGVSETGEVLAALANTDLTQRMEGDYEGAFAKL
;
A
#
# COMPACT_ATOMS: atom_id res chain seq x y z
N MET A 1 6.63 27.57 -37.14
CA MET A 1 6.07 26.34 -36.53
C MET A 1 5.86 26.64 -35.05
N LYS A 2 4.62 26.91 -34.61
CA LYS A 2 4.34 27.15 -33.18
C LYS A 2 4.31 25.79 -32.50
N THR A 3 5.35 25.41 -31.79
CA THR A 3 5.32 24.31 -30.86
C THR A 3 4.31 24.63 -29.77
N LYS A 4 3.25 23.82 -29.68
CA LYS A 4 2.32 23.82 -28.55
C LYS A 4 3.15 23.53 -27.30
N SER A 5 3.41 24.53 -26.47
CA SER A 5 3.90 24.29 -25.13
C SER A 5 2.85 23.44 -24.43
N GLY A 6 3.17 22.19 -24.11
CA GLY A 6 2.29 21.28 -23.42
C GLY A 6 1.91 21.89 -22.08
N PHE A 7 0.77 21.46 -21.54
CA PHE A 7 0.21 21.84 -20.23
C PHE A 7 1.27 21.91 -19.10
N TRP A 8 2.34 21.13 -19.20
CA TRP A 8 3.44 21.03 -18.23
C TRP A 8 4.44 22.20 -18.30
N GLY A 9 4.60 22.87 -19.45
CA GLY A 9 5.60 23.93 -19.62
C GLY A 9 5.34 25.23 -18.81
N ASN A 10 4.12 25.41 -18.28
CA ASN A 10 3.73 26.60 -17.51
C ASN A 10 3.63 26.34 -15.99
N ILE A 11 3.90 25.11 -15.54
CA ILE A 11 3.81 24.76 -14.12
C ILE A 11 5.09 25.23 -13.42
N LYS A 12 4.95 26.04 -12.37
CA LYS A 12 6.10 26.43 -11.54
C LYS A 12 6.74 25.17 -10.93
N LEU A 13 8.07 25.10 -10.94
CA LEU A 13 8.85 23.99 -10.35
C LEU A 13 8.38 23.63 -8.93
N THR A 14 8.08 24.63 -8.11
CA THR A 14 7.53 24.44 -6.77
C THR A 14 6.22 23.65 -6.76
N THR A 15 5.34 23.89 -7.73
CA THR A 15 4.05 23.21 -7.85
C THR A 15 4.23 21.78 -8.35
N ALA A 16 5.15 21.58 -9.29
CA ALA A 16 5.45 20.25 -9.82
C ALA A 16 6.04 19.33 -8.73
N ILE A 17 7.01 19.82 -7.97
CA ILE A 17 7.63 19.04 -6.87
C ILE A 17 6.60 18.77 -5.76
N ALA A 18 5.83 19.79 -5.35
CA ALA A 18 4.78 19.59 -4.36
C ALA A 18 3.72 18.58 -4.83
N GLY A 19 3.34 18.63 -6.10
CA GLY A 19 2.41 17.68 -6.71
C GLY A 19 2.96 16.24 -6.71
N LEU A 20 4.22 16.07 -7.08
CA LEU A 20 4.87 14.75 -7.09
C LEU A 20 4.95 14.14 -5.69
N VAL A 21 5.38 14.93 -4.70
CA VAL A 21 5.45 14.46 -3.30
C VAL A 21 4.06 14.13 -2.77
N LEU A 22 3.05 14.97 -3.03
CA LEU A 22 1.67 14.71 -2.64
C LEU A 22 1.14 13.41 -3.27
N THR A 23 1.38 13.22 -4.56
CA THR A 23 0.98 11.99 -5.27
C THR A 23 1.66 10.77 -4.65
N SER A 24 2.95 10.84 -4.35
CA SER A 24 3.68 9.76 -3.68
C SER A 24 3.08 9.43 -2.30
N ILE A 25 2.76 10.45 -1.50
CA ILE A 25 2.12 10.27 -0.18
C ILE A 25 0.76 9.57 -0.35
N VAL A 26 -0.08 10.03 -1.28
CA VAL A 26 -1.40 9.43 -1.54
C VAL A 26 -1.26 7.95 -1.94
N VAL A 27 -0.37 7.65 -2.88
CA VAL A 27 -0.14 6.27 -3.33
C VAL A 27 0.33 5.39 -2.18
N THR A 28 1.24 5.89 -1.35
CA THR A 28 1.76 5.14 -0.19
C THR A 28 0.65 4.87 0.84
N ILE A 29 -0.19 5.86 1.15
CA ILE A 29 -1.30 5.71 2.10
C ILE A 29 -2.33 4.71 1.55
N VAL A 30 -2.68 4.80 0.27
CA VAL A 30 -3.63 3.86 -0.37
C VAL A 30 -3.06 2.45 -0.35
N ALA A 31 -1.79 2.27 -0.72
CA ALA A 31 -1.14 0.96 -0.71
C ALA A 31 -1.07 0.36 0.70
N TYR A 32 -0.74 1.18 1.71
CA TYR A 32 -0.71 0.75 3.10
C TYR A 32 -2.10 0.35 3.62
N THR A 33 -3.13 1.14 3.30
CA THR A 33 -4.52 0.86 3.70
C THR A 33 -5.03 -0.44 3.06
N LEU A 34 -4.75 -0.62 1.76
CA LEU A 34 -5.08 -1.85 1.04
C LEU A 34 -4.36 -3.07 1.64
N SER A 35 -3.07 -2.96 1.89
CA SER A 35 -2.26 -4.03 2.49
C SER A 35 -2.79 -4.38 3.90
N GLY A 36 -3.11 -3.38 4.71
CA GLY A 36 -3.70 -3.58 6.04
C GLY A 36 -5.06 -4.27 5.99
N TYR A 37 -5.91 -3.88 5.04
CA TYR A 37 -7.20 -4.53 4.82
C TYR A 37 -7.05 -6.02 4.47
N PHE A 38 -6.16 -6.35 3.53
CA PHE A 38 -5.92 -7.75 3.16
C PHE A 38 -5.31 -8.56 4.31
N ALA A 39 -4.38 -7.99 5.07
CA ALA A 39 -3.79 -8.64 6.23
C ALA A 39 -4.83 -8.92 7.33
N LEU A 40 -5.71 -7.96 7.63
CA LEU A 40 -6.81 -8.14 8.60
C LEU A 40 -7.80 -9.22 8.13
N ARG A 41 -8.11 -9.24 6.84
CA ARG A 41 -9.00 -10.25 6.26
C ARG A 41 -8.41 -11.65 6.38
N GLU A 42 -7.14 -11.81 6.03
CA GLU A 42 -6.44 -13.09 6.16
C GLU A 42 -6.35 -13.54 7.63
N GLN A 43 -6.01 -12.63 8.53
CA GLN A 43 -5.99 -12.91 9.97
C GLN A 43 -7.36 -13.34 10.48
N SER A 44 -8.44 -12.69 10.05
CA SER A 44 -9.81 -13.02 10.43
C SER A 44 -10.22 -14.43 9.95
N ILE A 45 -9.85 -14.78 8.73
CA ILE A 45 -10.09 -16.14 8.18
C ILE A 45 -9.33 -17.19 8.99
N ASN A 46 -8.03 -16.98 9.23
CA ASN A 46 -7.21 -17.93 9.99
C ASN A 46 -7.72 -18.08 11.43
N GLN A 47 -8.12 -17.00 12.08
CA GLN A 47 -8.70 -17.03 13.41
C GLN A 47 -10.04 -17.78 13.41
N SER A 48 -10.86 -17.62 12.37
CA SER A 48 -12.11 -18.35 12.21
C SER A 48 -11.88 -19.85 12.06
N VAL A 49 -10.85 -20.28 11.31
CA VAL A 49 -10.50 -21.71 11.18
C VAL A 49 -10.11 -22.30 12.54
N VAL A 50 -9.21 -21.64 13.26
CA VAL A 50 -8.78 -22.10 14.61
C VAL A 50 -9.98 -22.16 15.57
N GLN A 51 -10.87 -21.18 15.52
CA GLN A 51 -12.07 -21.16 16.33
C GLN A 51 -13.02 -22.32 15.98
N GLN A 52 -13.19 -22.62 14.67
CA GLN A 52 -14.04 -23.73 14.26
C GLN A 52 -13.46 -25.09 14.61
N GLU A 53 -12.13 -25.23 14.61
CA GLU A 53 -11.47 -26.43 15.11
C GLU A 53 -11.77 -26.65 16.60
N ALA A 54 -11.63 -25.62 17.43
CA ALA A 54 -12.00 -25.70 18.85
C ALA A 54 -13.50 -26.00 19.05
N ASN A 55 -14.37 -25.36 18.25
CA ASN A 55 -15.81 -25.61 18.29
C ASN A 55 -16.16 -27.04 17.91
N LEU A 56 -15.46 -27.60 16.91
CA LEU A 56 -15.63 -28.99 16.47
C LEU A 56 -15.23 -29.96 17.55
N GLN A 57 -14.13 -29.72 18.27
CA GLN A 57 -13.68 -30.53 19.40
C GLN A 57 -14.70 -30.51 20.52
N VAL A 58 -15.26 -29.33 20.87
CA VAL A 58 -16.32 -29.19 21.86
C VAL A 58 -17.57 -29.96 21.43
N ALA A 59 -17.99 -29.78 20.16
CA ALA A 59 -19.14 -30.50 19.62
C ALA A 59 -18.94 -32.01 19.66
N GLY A 60 -17.77 -32.50 19.23
CA GLY A 60 -17.47 -33.94 19.31
C GLY A 60 -17.57 -34.49 20.73
N ALA A 61 -16.98 -33.79 21.71
CA ALA A 61 -17.02 -34.22 23.11
C ALA A 61 -18.44 -34.19 23.71
N LEU A 62 -19.27 -33.20 23.29
CA LEU A 62 -20.68 -33.14 23.72
C LEU A 62 -21.52 -34.22 23.06
N LEU A 63 -21.35 -34.44 21.77
CA LEU A 63 -22.08 -35.46 21.00
C LEU A 63 -21.69 -36.89 21.45
N GLU A 64 -20.43 -37.12 21.83
CA GLU A 64 -20.00 -38.40 22.41
C GLU A 64 -20.84 -38.76 23.66
N LYS A 65 -21.17 -37.79 24.50
CA LYS A 65 -22.00 -38.01 25.68
C LYS A 65 -23.50 -38.14 25.38
N ARG A 66 -23.96 -37.59 24.30
CA ARG A 66 -25.37 -37.57 23.88
C ARG A 66 -25.76 -38.72 22.97
N LEU A 67 -24.85 -39.21 22.17
CA LEU A 67 -25.04 -40.32 21.26
C LEU A 67 -24.58 -41.62 21.95
N SER A 68 -25.52 -42.48 22.30
CA SER A 68 -25.20 -43.73 23.00
C SER A 68 -24.28 -44.63 22.18
N GLY A 69 -23.18 -45.06 22.79
CA GLY A 69 -22.20 -45.93 22.15
C GLY A 69 -21.29 -45.24 21.17
N SER A 70 -21.19 -43.91 21.21
CA SER A 70 -20.18 -43.18 20.45
C SER A 70 -18.85 -43.17 21.16
N VAL A 71 -17.80 -43.12 20.37
CA VAL A 71 -16.39 -43.06 20.77
C VAL A 71 -15.69 -41.97 19.97
N LEU A 72 -15.08 -41.04 20.67
CA LEU A 72 -14.28 -39.99 20.11
C LEU A 72 -12.79 -40.35 20.26
N THR A 73 -12.09 -40.39 19.16
CA THR A 73 -10.62 -40.66 19.13
C THR A 73 -9.90 -39.36 18.79
N TRP A 74 -8.89 -39.06 19.60
CA TRP A 74 -8.07 -37.87 19.44
C TRP A 74 -6.74 -38.20 18.74
N ALA A 75 -6.29 -37.32 17.86
CA ALA A 75 -4.94 -37.36 17.30
C ALA A 75 -3.92 -36.78 18.29
N GLU A 76 -2.62 -36.99 18.02
CA GLU A 76 -1.54 -36.50 18.89
C GLU A 76 -1.49 -34.97 19.00
N ASP A 77 -1.95 -34.26 17.97
CA ASP A 77 -2.06 -32.79 17.92
C ASP A 77 -3.31 -32.22 18.61
N GLY A 78 -4.15 -33.09 19.18
CA GLY A 78 -5.39 -32.72 19.85
C GLY A 78 -6.58 -32.56 18.93
N THR A 79 -6.46 -32.77 17.64
CA THR A 79 -7.59 -32.77 16.69
C THR A 79 -8.43 -34.05 16.81
N ILE A 80 -9.63 -34.03 16.24
CA ILE A 80 -10.47 -35.23 16.20
C ILE A 80 -9.97 -36.16 15.09
N ALA A 81 -9.39 -37.30 15.47
CA ALA A 81 -8.97 -38.32 14.51
C ALA A 81 -10.17 -39.11 13.96
N ALA A 82 -11.13 -39.47 14.82
CA ALA A 82 -12.33 -40.17 14.40
C ALA A 82 -13.48 -39.95 15.39
N PHE A 83 -14.69 -39.89 14.87
CA PHE A 83 -15.91 -39.97 15.64
C PHE A 83 -16.70 -41.20 15.16
N GLN A 84 -16.94 -42.15 16.05
CA GLN A 84 -17.58 -43.42 15.72
C GLN A 84 -18.79 -43.65 16.61
N THR A 85 -19.83 -44.23 16.04
CA THR A 85 -21.05 -44.62 16.78
C THR A 85 -21.66 -45.88 16.15
N TYR A 86 -22.51 -46.59 16.89
CA TYR A 86 -23.25 -47.74 16.34
C TYR A 86 -24.22 -47.31 15.24
N SER A 87 -24.93 -46.21 15.47
CA SER A 87 -25.87 -45.63 14.53
C SER A 87 -26.20 -44.21 14.94
N ILE A 88 -26.57 -43.36 13.96
CA ILE A 88 -27.14 -42.05 14.27
C ILE A 88 -28.63 -42.26 14.61
N PRO A 89 -29.07 -41.94 15.85
CA PRO A 89 -30.41 -42.17 16.27
C PRO A 89 -31.41 -41.25 15.53
N PHE A 90 -32.68 -41.62 15.60
CA PHE A 90 -33.72 -40.70 15.23
C PHE A 90 -33.84 -39.65 16.34
N PHE A 91 -33.70 -38.37 16.00
CA PHE A 91 -33.77 -37.30 16.96
C PHE A 91 -35.24 -36.90 17.20
N HIS A 92 -35.71 -37.03 18.45
CA HIS A 92 -37.04 -36.60 18.89
C HIS A 92 -37.02 -35.13 19.35
N ASP A 93 -35.83 -34.59 19.62
CA ASP A 93 -35.62 -33.21 20.05
C ASP A 93 -34.31 -32.67 19.45
N THR A 94 -34.06 -31.40 19.66
CA THR A 94 -32.86 -30.69 19.20
C THR A 94 -31.79 -30.63 20.30
N GLY A 95 -31.97 -31.26 21.45
CA GLY A 95 -31.14 -31.10 22.63
C GLY A 95 -29.65 -31.44 22.41
N ALA A 96 -29.34 -32.30 21.42
CA ALA A 96 -27.95 -32.61 21.06
C ALA A 96 -27.24 -31.39 20.43
N VAL A 97 -27.82 -30.81 19.38
CA VAL A 97 -27.28 -29.64 18.70
C VAL A 97 -27.38 -28.36 19.53
N ASP A 98 -28.47 -28.22 20.34
CA ASP A 98 -28.66 -27.08 21.23
C ASP A 98 -27.57 -27.03 22.33
N SER A 99 -27.14 -28.19 22.81
CA SER A 99 -26.03 -28.27 23.77
C SER A 99 -24.71 -27.77 23.15
N VAL A 100 -24.50 -28.02 21.89
CA VAL A 100 -23.31 -27.55 21.15
C VAL A 100 -23.34 -26.03 21.01
N ILE A 101 -24.43 -25.46 20.47
CA ILE A 101 -24.50 -24.00 20.21
C ILE A 101 -24.55 -23.19 21.50
N HIS A 102 -25.00 -23.77 22.59
CA HIS A 102 -24.98 -23.09 23.89
C HIS A 102 -23.55 -22.71 24.31
N ILE A 103 -22.57 -23.52 23.93
CA ILE A 103 -21.15 -23.28 24.20
C ILE A 103 -20.47 -22.57 23.05
N THR A 104 -20.65 -23.04 21.81
CA THR A 104 -19.94 -22.55 20.62
C THR A 104 -20.47 -21.22 20.10
N LYS A 105 -21.70 -20.84 20.46
CA LYS A 105 -22.41 -19.62 20.03
C LYS A 105 -22.59 -19.50 18.52
N GLY A 106 -22.50 -20.62 17.81
CA GLY A 106 -22.67 -20.69 16.35
C GLY A 106 -23.89 -21.57 16.01
N GLU A 107 -23.84 -22.14 14.81
CA GLU A 107 -24.81 -23.11 14.33
C GLU A 107 -24.26 -24.53 14.41
N ALA A 108 -25.13 -25.50 14.54
CA ALA A 108 -24.79 -26.93 14.55
C ALA A 108 -25.82 -27.75 13.79
N ALA A 109 -25.38 -28.83 13.16
CA ALA A 109 -26.27 -29.79 12.51
C ALA A 109 -25.68 -31.20 12.53
N ILE A 110 -26.54 -32.19 12.54
CA ILE A 110 -26.19 -33.59 12.37
C ILE A 110 -26.87 -34.10 11.11
N PHE A 111 -26.06 -34.64 10.23
CA PHE A 111 -26.44 -35.19 8.93
C PHE A 111 -26.31 -36.72 8.96
N THR A 112 -27.22 -37.40 8.32
CA THR A 112 -27.12 -38.83 8.00
C THR A 112 -26.82 -38.99 6.53
N LEU A 113 -25.96 -39.95 6.20
CA LEU A 113 -25.70 -40.35 4.82
C LEU A 113 -26.82 -41.26 4.35
N ASP A 114 -27.49 -40.87 3.30
CA ASP A 114 -28.40 -41.75 2.56
C ASP A 114 -27.55 -42.64 1.66
N SER A 115 -27.57 -43.93 1.91
CA SER A 115 -26.75 -44.91 1.16
C SER A 115 -27.24 -45.17 -0.25
N GLU A 116 -28.47 -44.79 -0.59
CA GLU A 116 -29.02 -44.94 -1.95
C GLU A 116 -28.67 -43.75 -2.84
N THR A 117 -28.75 -42.54 -2.28
CA THR A 117 -28.50 -41.31 -3.04
C THR A 117 -27.09 -40.76 -2.86
N GLY A 118 -26.40 -41.14 -1.78
CA GLY A 118 -25.10 -40.57 -1.39
C GLY A 118 -25.18 -39.16 -0.80
N GLU A 119 -26.38 -38.70 -0.46
CA GLU A 119 -26.62 -37.36 0.07
C GLU A 119 -26.50 -37.34 1.59
N PHE A 120 -25.92 -36.25 2.12
CA PHE A 120 -25.93 -36.00 3.57
C PHE A 120 -27.14 -35.14 3.90
N VAL A 121 -28.13 -35.73 4.58
CA VAL A 121 -29.40 -35.10 4.91
C VAL A 121 -29.46 -34.71 6.38
N ALA A 122 -29.77 -33.45 6.67
CA ALA A 122 -29.87 -32.91 8.02
C ALA A 122 -31.03 -33.55 8.80
N LYS A 123 -30.75 -34.17 9.95
CA LYS A 123 -31.70 -34.80 10.84
C LYS A 123 -31.93 -34.04 12.12
N SER A 124 -30.96 -33.30 12.59
CA SER A 124 -31.07 -32.38 13.72
C SER A 124 -30.24 -31.14 13.43
N THR A 125 -30.77 -29.98 13.67
CA THR A 125 -30.15 -28.72 13.28
C THR A 125 -30.59 -27.57 14.16
N THR A 126 -29.76 -26.56 14.25
CA THR A 126 -30.07 -25.27 14.87
C THR A 126 -30.50 -24.22 13.86
N PHE A 127 -30.34 -24.49 12.56
CA PHE A 127 -30.81 -23.56 11.52
C PHE A 127 -32.31 -23.36 11.60
N GLU A 128 -32.74 -22.10 11.59
CA GLU A 128 -34.12 -21.69 11.65
C GLU A 128 -34.57 -21.07 10.32
N ALA A 129 -35.78 -21.38 9.91
CA ALA A 129 -36.43 -20.70 8.80
C ALA A 129 -36.97 -19.34 9.27
N ALA A 130 -37.47 -18.53 8.32
CA ALA A 130 -37.99 -17.19 8.61
C ALA A 130 -39.16 -17.15 9.59
N ASP A 131 -39.86 -18.30 9.78
CA ASP A 131 -40.96 -18.49 10.74
C ASP A 131 -40.49 -18.94 12.13
N GLY A 132 -39.17 -19.14 12.32
CA GLY A 132 -38.56 -19.61 13.57
C GLY A 132 -38.58 -21.12 13.76
N GLU A 133 -39.10 -21.89 12.78
CA GLU A 133 -39.03 -23.35 12.84
C GLU A 133 -37.65 -23.88 12.41
N ARG A 134 -37.24 -25.00 13.03
CA ARG A 134 -35.95 -25.64 12.68
C ARG A 134 -36.04 -26.30 11.30
N VAL A 135 -35.09 -26.00 10.45
CA VAL A 135 -35.03 -26.54 9.08
C VAL A 135 -34.36 -27.90 9.09
N ILE A 136 -35.12 -28.97 8.93
CA ILE A 136 -34.63 -30.35 8.82
C ILE A 136 -34.84 -30.87 7.39
N GLY A 137 -34.12 -31.93 7.01
CA GLY A 137 -34.29 -32.59 5.71
C GLY A 137 -33.60 -31.92 4.54
N PHE A 138 -32.86 -30.83 4.75
CA PHE A 138 -32.01 -30.28 3.67
C PHE A 138 -30.74 -31.11 3.52
N ALA A 139 -30.21 -31.14 2.30
CA ALA A 139 -29.01 -31.89 1.98
C ALA A 139 -27.81 -30.96 1.76
N ILE A 140 -26.62 -31.49 1.99
CA ILE A 140 -25.36 -30.84 1.57
C ILE A 140 -25.27 -30.95 0.05
N ASP A 141 -24.93 -29.84 -0.60
CA ASP A 141 -24.73 -29.81 -2.08
C ASP A 141 -23.70 -30.87 -2.50
N PRO A 142 -24.09 -31.86 -3.34
CA PRO A 142 -23.21 -32.93 -3.80
C PRO A 142 -21.98 -32.44 -4.57
N THR A 143 -22.03 -31.25 -5.13
CA THR A 143 -20.92 -30.65 -5.88
C THR A 143 -19.96 -29.87 -5.01
N SER A 144 -20.26 -29.74 -3.74
CA SER A 144 -19.47 -28.93 -2.79
C SER A 144 -18.21 -29.62 -2.30
N PRO A 145 -17.15 -28.85 -1.99
CA PRO A 145 -15.91 -29.42 -1.44
C PRO A 145 -16.11 -30.18 -0.12
N GLN A 146 -17.04 -29.71 0.73
CA GLN A 146 -17.35 -30.36 2.00
C GLN A 146 -17.97 -31.75 1.78
N HIS A 147 -18.85 -31.89 0.79
CA HIS A 147 -19.45 -33.19 0.45
C HIS A 147 -18.36 -34.19 0.00
N ALA A 148 -17.45 -33.74 -0.88
CA ALA A 148 -16.32 -34.57 -1.36
C ALA A 148 -15.39 -35.00 -0.20
N ALA A 149 -15.06 -34.09 0.72
CA ALA A 149 -14.25 -34.38 1.88
C ALA A 149 -14.90 -35.41 2.81
N LEU A 150 -16.22 -35.25 3.07
CA LEU A 150 -16.98 -36.18 3.92
C LEU A 150 -17.03 -37.60 3.33
N LEU A 151 -17.26 -37.73 2.02
CA LEU A 151 -17.21 -39.04 1.35
C LEU A 151 -15.82 -39.68 1.44
N ALA A 152 -14.76 -38.88 1.48
CA ALA A 152 -13.39 -39.36 1.73
C ALA A 152 -13.10 -39.61 3.21
N SER A 153 -14.11 -39.49 4.10
CA SER A 153 -13.98 -39.59 5.55
C SER A 153 -12.98 -38.58 6.14
N GLN A 154 -12.87 -37.40 5.52
CA GLN A 154 -11.98 -36.33 5.95
C GLN A 154 -12.77 -35.20 6.61
N THR A 155 -12.21 -34.63 7.67
CA THR A 155 -12.69 -33.41 8.28
C THR A 155 -12.55 -32.25 7.30
N TYR A 156 -13.58 -31.42 7.16
CA TYR A 156 -13.55 -30.23 6.31
C TYR A 156 -13.62 -28.97 7.16
N PHE A 157 -12.77 -28.00 6.82
CA PHE A 157 -12.81 -26.64 7.39
C PHE A 157 -12.89 -25.64 6.24
N GLY A 158 -13.83 -24.72 6.31
CA GLY A 158 -13.94 -23.70 5.27
C GLY A 158 -15.24 -22.92 5.30
N THR A 159 -15.37 -22.03 4.30
CA THR A 159 -16.61 -21.30 4.09
C THR A 159 -17.63 -22.20 3.40
N VAL A 160 -18.81 -22.29 3.97
CA VAL A 160 -19.92 -23.07 3.43
C VAL A 160 -21.18 -22.23 3.36
N THR A 161 -22.03 -22.51 2.39
CA THR A 161 -23.32 -21.85 2.27
C THR A 161 -24.41 -22.82 2.72
N MET A 162 -25.13 -22.46 3.80
CA MET A 162 -26.24 -23.20 4.34
C MET A 162 -27.46 -22.30 4.41
N GLN A 163 -28.60 -22.76 3.86
CA GLN A 163 -29.86 -22.00 3.84
C GLN A 163 -29.70 -20.55 3.29
N GLY A 164 -28.81 -20.35 2.32
CA GLY A 164 -28.57 -19.06 1.71
C GLY A 164 -27.61 -18.14 2.49
N THR A 165 -27.19 -18.53 3.68
CA THR A 165 -26.23 -17.79 4.51
C THR A 165 -24.86 -18.45 4.47
N GLN A 166 -23.80 -17.63 4.45
CA GLN A 166 -22.42 -18.12 4.49
C GLN A 166 -21.94 -18.27 5.93
N TYR A 167 -21.37 -19.43 6.21
CA TYR A 167 -20.77 -19.77 7.49
C TYR A 167 -19.30 -20.14 7.34
N PHE A 168 -18.48 -19.78 8.30
CA PHE A 168 -17.24 -20.48 8.53
C PHE A 168 -17.56 -21.73 9.31
N GLY A 169 -17.39 -22.91 8.70
CA GLY A 169 -17.84 -24.16 9.24
C GLY A 169 -16.78 -25.26 9.24
N ALA A 170 -16.99 -26.18 10.14
CA ALA A 170 -16.26 -27.43 10.22
C ALA A 170 -17.23 -28.60 10.15
N PHE A 171 -16.89 -29.61 9.37
CA PHE A 171 -17.60 -30.87 9.28
C PHE A 171 -16.71 -32.02 9.73
N GLN A 172 -17.25 -32.87 10.60
CA GLN A 172 -16.59 -34.07 11.02
C GLN A 172 -17.40 -35.28 10.54
N PRO A 173 -16.81 -36.23 9.81
CA PRO A 173 -17.50 -37.46 9.45
C PRO A 173 -17.80 -38.31 10.70
N ILE A 174 -18.96 -38.97 10.69
CA ILE A 174 -19.40 -39.93 11.68
C ILE A 174 -19.33 -41.32 11.04
N GLY A 175 -18.45 -42.17 11.54
CA GLY A 175 -18.34 -43.55 11.10
C GLY A 175 -19.02 -44.54 12.05
N ASN A 176 -19.17 -45.79 11.58
CA ASN A 176 -19.47 -46.90 12.48
C ASN A 176 -18.16 -47.54 12.97
N LEU A 177 -18.29 -48.53 13.88
CA LEU A 177 -17.13 -49.24 14.42
C LEU A 177 -16.40 -50.12 13.38
N LYS A 178 -16.99 -50.30 12.20
CA LYS A 178 -16.36 -50.98 11.05
C LYS A 178 -15.64 -50.03 10.09
N GLY A 179 -15.76 -48.73 10.34
CA GLY A 179 -15.19 -47.69 9.48
C GLY A 179 -16.09 -47.22 8.32
N GLU A 180 -17.36 -47.73 8.27
CA GLU A 180 -18.33 -47.27 7.26
C GLU A 180 -18.89 -45.92 7.66
N LEU A 181 -19.05 -45.02 6.72
CA LEU A 181 -19.54 -43.65 6.91
C LEU A 181 -21.07 -43.70 7.17
N LEU A 182 -21.50 -43.13 8.27
CA LEU A 182 -22.93 -43.03 8.65
C LEU A 182 -23.49 -41.63 8.40
N GLY A 183 -22.68 -40.63 8.46
CA GLY A 183 -23.08 -39.24 8.34
C GLY A 183 -22.00 -38.26 8.74
N ALA A 184 -22.38 -37.08 9.17
CA ALA A 184 -21.45 -36.04 9.62
C ALA A 184 -22.12 -35.13 10.65
N PHE A 185 -21.32 -34.48 11.47
CA PHE A 185 -21.82 -33.31 12.22
C PHE A 185 -21.09 -32.05 11.79
N PHE A 186 -21.82 -30.96 11.87
CA PHE A 186 -21.40 -29.61 11.47
C PHE A 186 -21.40 -28.67 12.66
N VAL A 187 -20.42 -27.80 12.74
CA VAL A 187 -20.43 -26.58 13.54
C VAL A 187 -19.96 -25.41 12.70
N GLY A 188 -20.59 -24.26 12.89
CA GLY A 188 -20.22 -23.09 12.10
C GLY A 188 -20.62 -21.79 12.77
N SER A 189 -19.94 -20.72 12.44
CA SER A 189 -20.27 -19.33 12.79
C SER A 189 -20.58 -18.52 11.55
N ASP A 190 -21.50 -17.59 11.67
CA ASP A 190 -21.87 -16.70 10.57
C ASP A 190 -20.64 -15.94 10.04
N ALA A 191 -20.34 -16.13 8.75
CA ALA A 191 -19.22 -15.48 8.08
C ALA A 191 -19.43 -13.95 7.96
N SER A 192 -20.66 -13.47 8.04
CA SER A 192 -20.97 -12.04 8.00
C SER A 192 -20.41 -11.30 9.22
N MET A 193 -20.34 -11.95 10.37
CA MET A 193 -19.75 -11.36 11.58
C MET A 193 -18.25 -11.11 11.44
N ALA A 194 -17.53 -12.02 10.81
CA ALA A 194 -16.10 -11.84 10.53
C ALA A 194 -15.87 -10.74 9.49
N ALA A 195 -16.71 -10.69 8.45
CA ALA A 195 -16.68 -9.60 7.46
C ALA A 195 -17.08 -8.25 8.08
N ALA A 196 -18.03 -8.21 8.99
CA ALA A 196 -18.43 -7.00 9.69
C ALA A 196 -17.28 -6.43 10.52
N SER A 197 -16.55 -7.25 11.25
CA SER A 197 -15.39 -6.84 12.05
C SER A 197 -14.27 -6.23 11.18
N ALA A 198 -14.01 -6.81 10.01
CA ALA A 198 -13.05 -6.24 9.06
C ALA A 198 -13.55 -4.89 8.49
N ASN A 199 -14.84 -4.78 8.18
CA ASN A 199 -15.45 -3.57 7.66
C ASN A 199 -15.49 -2.44 8.70
N GLU A 200 -15.66 -2.73 9.99
CA GLU A 200 -15.61 -1.75 11.07
C GLU A 200 -14.22 -1.11 11.23
N ALA A 201 -13.16 -1.80 10.87
CA ALA A 201 -11.80 -1.25 10.90
C ALA A 201 -11.52 -0.26 9.75
N VAL A 202 -12.20 -0.38 8.61
CA VAL A 202 -11.97 0.45 7.41
C VAL A 202 -12.15 1.94 7.67
N PRO A 203 -13.22 2.43 8.32
CA PRO A 203 -13.39 3.86 8.62
C PRO A 203 -12.25 4.41 9.50
N GLY A 204 -11.80 3.64 10.49
CA GLY A 204 -10.68 4.01 11.35
C GLY A 204 -9.37 4.14 10.56
N MET A 205 -9.08 3.19 9.69
CA MET A 205 -7.90 3.24 8.82
C MET A 205 -7.98 4.40 7.81
N ALA A 206 -9.15 4.65 7.22
CA ALA A 206 -9.39 5.75 6.30
C ALA A 206 -9.22 7.11 7.00
N MET A 207 -9.75 7.27 8.22
CA MET A 207 -9.59 8.49 9.02
C MET A 207 -8.12 8.74 9.36
N MET A 208 -7.39 7.71 9.80
CA MET A 208 -5.94 7.81 10.06
C MET A 208 -5.17 8.20 8.81
N GLY A 209 -5.49 7.58 7.67
CA GLY A 209 -4.91 7.90 6.37
C GLY A 209 -5.17 9.37 5.97
N LEU A 210 -6.37 9.88 6.20
CA LEU A 210 -6.74 11.27 5.93
C LEU A 210 -5.95 12.24 6.82
N VAL A 211 -5.82 11.96 8.11
CA VAL A 211 -5.03 12.78 9.04
C VAL A 211 -3.56 12.83 8.61
N LEU A 212 -2.98 11.68 8.26
CA LEU A 212 -1.62 11.61 7.75
C LEU A 212 -1.45 12.37 6.44
N LEU A 213 -2.40 12.26 5.52
CA LEU A 213 -2.39 12.99 4.25
C LEU A 213 -2.37 14.51 4.48
N VAL A 214 -3.23 15.02 5.36
CA VAL A 214 -3.30 16.45 5.67
C VAL A 214 -2.02 16.91 6.35
N ALA A 215 -1.53 16.17 7.34
CA ALA A 215 -0.32 16.52 8.08
C ALA A 215 0.92 16.52 7.18
N LEU A 216 1.16 15.43 6.45
CA LEU A 216 2.31 15.30 5.55
C LEU A 216 2.20 16.22 4.35
N GLY A 217 0.99 16.43 3.83
CA GLY A 217 0.72 17.39 2.76
C GLY A 217 1.05 18.82 3.17
N ALA A 218 0.62 19.23 4.35
CA ALA A 218 0.93 20.57 4.91
C ALA A 218 2.45 20.73 5.10
N ILE A 219 3.12 19.75 5.70
CA ILE A 219 4.58 19.75 5.88
C ILE A 219 5.28 19.85 4.51
N SER A 220 4.86 19.03 3.53
CA SER A 220 5.43 19.04 2.18
C SER A 220 5.31 20.40 1.51
N LEU A 221 4.14 21.05 1.60
CA LEU A 221 3.92 22.38 1.04
C LEU A 221 4.81 23.45 1.70
N VAL A 222 4.93 23.40 3.03
CA VAL A 222 5.80 24.33 3.77
C VAL A 222 7.25 24.12 3.38
N VAL A 223 7.74 22.89 3.39
CA VAL A 223 9.12 22.57 3.05
C VAL A 223 9.43 22.95 1.61
N THR A 224 8.56 22.61 0.65
CA THR A 224 8.73 22.96 -0.75
C THR A 224 8.80 24.47 -0.94
N ARG A 225 7.91 25.24 -0.28
CA ARG A 225 7.95 26.71 -0.34
C ARG A 225 9.22 27.29 0.25
N LEU A 226 9.68 26.77 1.39
CA LEU A 226 10.91 27.23 2.04
C LEU A 226 12.15 26.97 1.19
N LEU A 227 12.24 25.78 0.60
CA LEU A 227 13.39 25.37 -0.19
C LEU A 227 13.43 26.05 -1.57
N MET A 228 12.28 26.27 -2.20
CA MET A 228 12.21 26.81 -3.57
C MET A 228 12.16 28.35 -3.62
N ARG A 229 11.79 28.99 -2.51
CA ARG A 229 11.66 30.48 -2.45
C ARG A 229 12.94 31.24 -2.83
N PRO A 230 14.14 30.79 -2.57
CA PRO A 230 15.38 31.46 -2.99
C PRO A 230 15.60 31.49 -4.50
N ILE A 231 15.18 30.48 -5.24
CA ILE A 231 15.50 30.32 -6.67
C ILE A 231 15.01 31.52 -7.51
N PRO A 232 13.72 31.93 -7.45
CA PRO A 232 13.27 33.10 -8.21
C PRO A 232 13.98 34.39 -7.84
N ARG A 233 14.37 34.54 -6.55
CA ARG A 233 15.07 35.75 -6.10
C ARG A 233 16.50 35.84 -6.62
N ILE A 234 17.22 34.73 -6.68
CA ILE A 234 18.55 34.65 -7.29
C ILE A 234 18.43 34.91 -8.81
N ALA A 235 17.41 34.33 -9.46
CA ALA A 235 17.14 34.56 -10.88
C ALA A 235 16.85 36.03 -11.19
N SER A 236 16.01 36.69 -10.38
CA SER A 236 15.71 38.13 -10.54
C SER A 236 16.97 39.02 -10.34
N ALA A 237 17.79 38.68 -9.33
CA ALA A 237 19.06 39.40 -9.12
C ALA A 237 20.00 39.22 -10.32
N MET A 238 20.09 38.01 -10.85
CA MET A 238 20.88 37.69 -12.03
C MET A 238 20.38 38.45 -13.27
N GLU A 239 19.05 38.55 -13.47
CA GLU A 239 18.46 39.29 -14.57
C GLU A 239 18.72 40.79 -14.46
N ALA A 240 18.62 41.38 -13.24
CA ALA A 240 18.98 42.77 -13.01
C ALA A 240 20.47 43.05 -13.29
N ILE A 241 21.36 42.18 -12.81
CA ILE A 241 22.81 42.28 -13.06
C ILE A 241 23.12 42.12 -14.53
N ALA A 242 22.45 41.19 -15.25
CA ALA A 242 22.59 41.02 -16.69
C ALA A 242 22.09 42.25 -17.48
N GLY A 243 21.09 42.97 -16.94
CA GLY A 243 20.60 44.23 -17.44
C GLY A 243 21.48 45.46 -17.15
N GLY A 244 22.62 45.25 -16.44
CA GLY A 244 23.57 46.31 -16.11
C GLY A 244 23.37 46.98 -14.75
N ASP A 245 22.38 46.51 -13.95
CA ASP A 245 22.19 47.01 -12.59
C ASP A 245 23.06 46.23 -11.60
N PHE A 246 24.32 46.66 -11.52
CA PHE A 246 25.30 46.09 -10.58
C PHE A 246 25.11 46.59 -9.12
N ALA A 247 24.18 47.51 -8.88
CA ALA A 247 23.83 47.93 -7.50
C ALA A 247 22.93 46.93 -6.80
N THR A 248 22.26 46.05 -7.55
CA THR A 248 21.39 45.00 -6.99
C THR A 248 22.21 44.03 -6.13
N GLU A 249 21.88 43.89 -4.86
CA GLU A 249 22.48 42.90 -3.97
C GLU A 249 22.01 41.47 -4.28
N VAL A 250 22.96 40.54 -4.31
CA VAL A 250 22.64 39.12 -4.51
C VAL A 250 22.21 38.48 -3.18
N PRO A 251 20.96 38.00 -3.08
CA PRO A 251 20.49 37.38 -1.86
C PRO A 251 21.09 36.00 -1.64
N PHE A 252 21.17 35.55 -0.38
CA PHE A 252 21.53 34.18 0.04
C PHE A 252 23.00 33.76 -0.16
N VAL A 253 23.93 34.66 -0.39
CA VAL A 253 25.37 34.37 -0.58
C VAL A 253 26.01 33.66 0.65
N THR A 254 25.41 33.81 1.84
CA THR A 254 25.91 33.23 3.11
C THR A 254 25.43 31.78 3.33
N ARG A 255 24.56 31.24 2.48
CA ARG A 255 24.07 29.86 2.63
C ARG A 255 25.16 28.87 2.29
N GLY A 256 25.25 27.77 3.08
CA GLY A 256 26.23 26.70 2.89
C GLY A 256 25.82 25.59 1.91
N ASN A 257 24.60 25.68 1.32
CA ASN A 257 24.09 24.69 0.39
C ASN A 257 24.27 25.13 -1.09
N GLU A 258 23.73 24.32 -2.02
CA GLU A 258 23.81 24.54 -3.48
C GLU A 258 23.25 25.90 -3.90
N LEU A 259 22.18 26.35 -3.24
CA LEU A 259 21.58 27.66 -3.48
C LEU A 259 22.50 28.79 -3.08
N GLY A 260 23.26 28.62 -2.01
CA GLY A 260 24.30 29.55 -1.61
C GLY A 260 25.48 29.55 -2.59
N ALA A 261 25.84 28.38 -3.14
CA ALA A 261 26.85 28.28 -4.18
C ALA A 261 26.44 29.05 -5.47
N MET A 262 25.16 28.88 -5.88
CA MET A 262 24.57 29.66 -6.99
C MET A 262 24.64 31.19 -6.71
N ALA A 263 24.19 31.59 -5.50
CA ALA A 263 24.22 33.01 -5.14
C ALA A 263 25.64 33.60 -5.16
N ARG A 264 26.63 32.87 -4.65
CA ARG A 264 28.03 33.31 -4.70
C ARG A 264 28.57 33.41 -6.13
N ALA A 265 28.20 32.48 -7.01
CA ALA A 265 28.55 32.55 -8.42
C ALA A 265 27.98 33.83 -9.08
N VAL A 266 26.69 34.13 -8.82
CA VAL A 266 26.06 35.38 -9.30
C VAL A 266 26.73 36.63 -8.69
N GLU A 267 27.16 36.60 -7.42
CA GLU A 267 27.88 37.68 -6.76
C GLU A 267 29.26 37.94 -7.42
N VAL A 268 29.97 36.87 -7.81
CA VAL A 268 31.22 37.04 -8.59
C VAL A 268 30.95 37.76 -9.92
N PHE A 269 29.84 37.44 -10.59
CA PHE A 269 29.44 38.17 -11.81
C PHE A 269 29.15 39.65 -11.51
N ARG A 270 28.39 39.93 -10.45
CA ARG A 270 28.12 41.29 -10.03
C ARG A 270 29.38 42.09 -9.73
N ALA A 271 30.28 41.50 -8.94
CA ALA A 271 31.55 42.16 -8.58
C ALA A 271 32.44 42.42 -9.81
N ASN A 272 32.47 41.46 -10.74
CA ASN A 272 33.23 41.65 -12.00
C ASN A 272 32.59 42.70 -12.90
N GLY A 273 31.26 42.72 -13.00
CA GLY A 273 30.50 43.71 -13.75
C GLY A 273 30.72 45.13 -13.20
N LEU A 274 30.69 45.29 -11.87
CA LEU A 274 30.94 46.55 -11.20
C LEU A 274 32.35 47.07 -11.49
N ARG A 275 33.36 46.18 -11.40
CA ARG A 275 34.77 46.53 -11.70
C ARG A 275 34.95 46.98 -13.14
N VAL A 276 34.17 46.40 -14.05
CA VAL A 276 34.20 46.76 -15.49
C VAL A 276 33.58 48.13 -15.73
N SER A 277 32.52 48.50 -14.99
CA SER A 277 31.86 49.80 -15.14
C SER A 277 32.73 50.99 -14.67
N GLU A 278 33.75 50.73 -13.86
CA GLU A 278 34.63 51.74 -13.30
C GLU A 278 35.80 52.11 -14.20
N LEU A 279 35.99 51.43 -15.35
CA LEU A 279 37.12 51.65 -16.25
C LEU A 279 36.85 52.72 -17.32
N THR A 280 37.92 53.35 -17.87
CA THR A 280 37.86 54.46 -18.81
C THR A 280 37.39 54.09 -20.24
N GLU A 281 37.00 55.11 -21.09
CA GLU A 281 36.42 54.94 -22.45
C GLU A 281 37.18 54.01 -23.39
N ALA A 282 38.55 54.02 -23.36
CA ALA A 282 39.35 53.11 -24.16
C ALA A 282 39.27 51.66 -23.71
N GLU A 283 39.12 51.41 -22.42
CA GLU A 283 38.80 50.11 -21.84
C GLU A 283 37.31 49.77 -22.03
N ALA A 284 36.41 50.76 -22.07
CA ALA A 284 34.99 50.53 -22.32
C ALA A 284 34.73 49.89 -23.68
N ALA A 285 35.46 50.27 -24.76
CA ALA A 285 35.37 49.61 -26.07
C ALA A 285 35.81 48.12 -26.02
N ARG A 286 36.89 47.85 -25.26
CA ARG A 286 37.36 46.48 -25.01
C ARG A 286 36.42 45.72 -24.11
N ILE A 287 35.80 46.43 -23.19
CA ILE A 287 34.84 45.92 -22.25
C ILE A 287 33.48 45.61 -22.92
N ILE A 288 33.06 46.43 -23.92
CA ILE A 288 31.84 46.16 -24.70
C ILE A 288 32.01 44.82 -25.47
N ALA A 289 33.20 44.57 -26.03
CA ALA A 289 33.51 43.29 -26.65
C ALA A 289 33.47 42.14 -25.61
N ASP A 290 34.08 42.35 -24.44
CA ASP A 290 34.12 41.38 -23.34
C ASP A 290 32.71 41.18 -22.73
N GLN A 291 31.85 42.21 -22.73
CA GLN A 291 30.44 42.10 -22.35
C GLN A 291 29.61 41.34 -23.38
N ALA A 292 29.90 41.50 -24.69
CA ALA A 292 29.23 40.73 -25.73
C ALA A 292 29.54 39.24 -25.59
N ASP A 293 30.81 38.90 -25.33
CA ASP A 293 31.24 37.52 -25.09
C ASP A 293 30.59 36.95 -23.79
N ARG A 294 30.47 37.78 -22.72
CA ARG A 294 29.80 37.40 -21.49
C ARG A 294 28.29 37.24 -21.64
N GLN A 295 27.65 38.14 -22.42
CA GLN A 295 26.23 37.99 -22.72
C GLN A 295 25.93 36.72 -23.52
N GLN A 296 26.82 36.40 -24.46
CA GLN A 296 26.72 35.15 -25.21
C GLN A 296 26.89 33.94 -24.28
N MET A 297 27.92 33.93 -23.44
CA MET A 297 28.14 32.89 -22.43
C MET A 297 26.96 32.77 -21.46
N MET A 298 26.36 33.90 -21.03
CA MET A 298 25.20 33.92 -20.18
C MET A 298 23.95 33.35 -20.88
N SER A 299 23.77 33.65 -22.18
CA SER A 299 22.71 33.09 -23.02
C SER A 299 22.87 31.58 -23.19
N GLU A 300 24.07 31.11 -23.39
CA GLU A 300 24.41 29.67 -23.47
C GLU A 300 24.18 29.00 -22.11
N LEU A 301 24.59 29.64 -21.01
CA LEU A 301 24.31 29.20 -19.65
C LEU A 301 22.79 29.07 -19.39
N GLN A 302 22.06 30.15 -19.67
CA GLN A 302 20.61 30.20 -19.48
C GLN A 302 19.89 29.13 -20.33
N SER A 303 20.36 28.90 -21.56
CA SER A 303 19.85 27.85 -22.44
C SER A 303 20.17 26.44 -21.90
N ALA A 304 21.40 26.22 -21.48
CA ALA A 304 21.85 24.93 -20.96
C ALA A 304 21.13 24.57 -19.64
N PHE A 305 21.02 25.56 -18.76
CA PHE A 305 20.31 25.38 -17.49
C PHE A 305 18.79 25.26 -17.67
N GLY A 306 18.23 26.12 -18.54
CA GLY A 306 16.81 26.09 -18.90
C GLY A 306 16.41 24.72 -19.43
N ALA A 307 17.20 24.12 -20.31
CA ALA A 307 16.93 22.80 -20.87
C ALA A 307 16.84 21.70 -19.78
N VAL A 308 17.75 21.75 -18.80
CA VAL A 308 17.74 20.76 -17.69
C VAL A 308 16.58 21.02 -16.73
N VAL A 309 16.28 22.30 -16.46
CA VAL A 309 15.14 22.68 -15.62
C VAL A 309 13.81 22.32 -16.29
N ASP A 310 13.68 22.61 -17.59
CA ASP A 310 12.48 22.26 -18.36
C ASP A 310 12.27 20.73 -18.43
N ALA A 311 13.35 19.99 -18.62
CA ALA A 311 13.32 18.53 -18.56
C ALA A 311 12.89 18.04 -17.16
N ALA A 312 13.44 18.62 -16.11
CA ALA A 312 13.08 18.29 -14.74
C ALA A 312 11.61 18.62 -14.42
N ILE A 313 11.08 19.75 -14.92
CA ILE A 313 9.68 20.13 -14.84
C ILE A 313 8.79 19.12 -15.59
N ALA A 314 9.26 18.61 -16.73
CA ALA A 314 8.59 17.57 -17.49
C ALA A 314 8.67 16.17 -16.85
N GLY A 315 9.40 16.04 -15.73
CA GLY A 315 9.62 14.76 -15.04
C GLY A 315 10.80 13.95 -15.60
N ASP A 316 11.54 14.51 -16.56
CA ASP A 316 12.78 13.91 -17.09
C ASP A 316 13.98 14.46 -16.31
N PHE A 317 14.40 13.71 -15.30
CA PHE A 317 15.59 13.98 -14.51
C PHE A 317 16.83 13.28 -15.07
N GLY A 318 16.77 12.73 -16.28
CA GLY A 318 17.89 12.10 -16.96
C GLY A 318 18.79 13.09 -17.71
N GLN A 319 18.29 14.30 -17.95
CA GLN A 319 19.03 15.33 -18.68
C GLN A 319 20.15 15.94 -17.83
N GLN A 320 21.28 16.18 -18.46
CA GLN A 320 22.45 16.76 -17.84
C GLN A 320 22.95 17.95 -18.64
N ILE A 321 23.59 18.89 -17.96
CA ILE A 321 24.33 19.97 -18.60
C ILE A 321 25.63 19.36 -19.15
N GLY A 322 25.64 19.12 -20.47
CA GLY A 322 26.77 18.55 -21.18
C GLY A 322 27.68 19.61 -21.81
N VAL A 323 27.41 20.89 -21.58
CA VAL A 323 28.20 21.99 -22.10
C VAL A 323 29.37 22.25 -21.15
N GLU A 324 30.58 22.29 -21.69
CA GLU A 324 31.80 22.69 -20.97
C GLU A 324 31.98 24.20 -21.12
N PHE A 325 31.92 24.91 -20.00
CA PHE A 325 32.12 26.36 -19.97
C PHE A 325 33.60 26.68 -19.84
N PRO A 326 34.05 27.81 -20.45
CA PRO A 326 35.44 28.25 -20.28
C PRO A 326 35.83 28.55 -18.83
N ASP A 327 34.84 28.86 -17.98
CA ASP A 327 35.05 29.17 -16.58
C ASP A 327 34.85 27.91 -15.71
N PRO A 328 35.89 27.49 -14.94
CA PRO A 328 35.80 26.33 -14.06
C PRO A 328 34.70 26.40 -13.00
N GLU A 329 34.36 27.63 -12.54
CA GLU A 329 33.29 27.81 -11.53
C GLU A 329 31.91 27.50 -12.10
N LEU A 330 31.69 27.83 -13.38
CA LEU A 330 30.49 27.50 -14.11
C LEU A 330 30.37 25.97 -14.34
N ASN A 331 31.49 25.32 -14.58
CA ASN A 331 31.52 23.85 -14.65
C ASN A 331 31.24 23.22 -13.28
N GLY A 332 31.70 23.82 -12.19
CA GLY A 332 31.35 23.43 -10.82
C GLY A 332 29.86 23.57 -10.53
N LEU A 333 29.28 24.68 -11.02
CA LEU A 333 27.83 24.88 -10.91
C LEU A 333 27.04 23.88 -11.76
N ALA A 334 27.47 23.64 -12.99
CA ALA A 334 26.87 22.62 -13.86
C ALA A 334 26.93 21.21 -13.22
N ALA A 335 28.09 20.87 -12.64
CA ALA A 335 28.27 19.63 -11.91
C ALA A 335 27.34 19.51 -10.69
N SER A 336 27.14 20.61 -9.95
CA SER A 336 26.25 20.67 -8.81
C SER A 336 24.80 20.42 -9.21
N ILE A 337 24.35 21.02 -10.32
CA ILE A 337 23.00 20.80 -10.86
C ILE A 337 22.86 19.37 -11.41
N ASN A 338 23.84 18.88 -12.15
CA ASN A 338 23.85 17.50 -12.62
C ASN A 338 23.75 16.51 -11.44
N SER A 339 24.48 16.77 -10.36
CA SER A 339 24.43 15.98 -9.13
C SER A 339 23.05 16.06 -8.47
N LEU A 340 22.47 17.26 -8.39
CA LEU A 340 21.12 17.47 -7.87
C LEU A 340 20.09 16.66 -8.68
N VAL A 341 20.11 16.85 -10.02
CA VAL A 341 19.16 16.18 -10.92
C VAL A 341 19.35 14.66 -10.86
N ALA A 342 20.58 14.17 -10.87
CA ALA A 342 20.90 12.76 -10.74
C ALA A 342 20.43 12.19 -9.40
N THR A 343 20.56 12.94 -8.31
CA THR A 343 20.10 12.52 -6.98
C THR A 343 18.58 12.45 -6.94
N VAL A 344 17.89 13.43 -7.52
CA VAL A 344 16.43 13.42 -7.65
C VAL A 344 15.98 12.27 -8.54
N ASN A 345 16.61 12.09 -9.70
CA ASN A 345 16.30 10.99 -10.62
C ASN A 345 16.40 9.63 -9.93
N ARG A 346 17.51 9.40 -9.23
CA ARG A 346 17.73 8.17 -8.49
C ARG A 346 16.69 7.99 -7.38
N GLY A 347 16.44 9.02 -6.57
CA GLY A 347 15.47 8.95 -5.49
C GLY A 347 14.04 8.70 -5.97
N VAL A 348 13.63 9.35 -7.07
CA VAL A 348 12.32 9.13 -7.70
C VAL A 348 12.23 7.73 -8.30
N SER A 349 13.27 7.26 -8.99
CA SER A 349 13.32 5.93 -9.60
C SER A 349 13.25 4.83 -8.53
N GLU A 350 14.09 4.90 -7.51
CA GLU A 350 14.08 3.93 -6.42
C GLU A 350 12.76 3.97 -5.64
N THR A 351 12.20 5.16 -5.41
CA THR A 351 10.86 5.28 -4.80
C THR A 351 9.80 4.58 -5.66
N GLY A 352 9.87 4.77 -6.97
CA GLY A 352 9.00 4.11 -7.94
C GLY A 352 9.14 2.58 -7.93
N GLU A 353 10.37 2.07 -7.84
CA GLU A 353 10.66 0.63 -7.76
C GLU A 353 10.13 0.03 -6.45
N VAL A 354 10.36 0.71 -5.33
CA VAL A 354 9.83 0.27 -4.02
C VAL A 354 8.30 0.29 -4.01
N LEU A 355 7.67 1.32 -4.57
CA LEU A 355 6.21 1.38 -4.70
C LEU A 355 5.66 0.29 -5.63
N ALA A 356 6.35 0.01 -6.75
CA ALA A 356 5.98 -1.07 -7.65
C ALA A 356 6.13 -2.45 -7.00
N ALA A 357 7.19 -2.66 -6.22
CA ALA A 357 7.38 -3.87 -5.42
C ALA A 357 6.28 -4.01 -4.36
N LEU A 358 5.95 -2.92 -3.67
CA LEU A 358 4.87 -2.88 -2.69
C LEU A 358 3.50 -3.21 -3.32
N ALA A 359 3.22 -2.68 -4.51
CA ALA A 359 2.01 -3.01 -5.28
C ALA A 359 1.94 -4.50 -5.67
N ASN A 360 3.11 -5.16 -5.79
CA ASN A 360 3.23 -6.60 -6.04
C ASN A 360 3.39 -7.43 -4.75
N THR A 361 3.10 -6.84 -3.59
CA THR A 361 3.23 -7.49 -2.26
C THR A 361 4.65 -7.92 -1.88
N ASP A 362 5.66 -7.39 -2.54
CA ASP A 362 7.06 -7.57 -2.16
C ASP A 362 7.47 -6.47 -1.17
N LEU A 363 7.50 -6.82 0.12
CA LEU A 363 7.90 -5.96 1.23
C LEU A 363 9.41 -6.03 1.52
N THR A 364 10.18 -6.76 0.71
CA THR A 364 11.63 -6.92 0.92
C THR A 364 12.42 -5.78 0.28
N GLN A 365 11.83 -5.07 -0.66
CA GLN A 365 12.48 -3.97 -1.36
C GLN A 365 12.48 -2.70 -0.49
N ARG A 366 13.59 -2.04 -0.51
CA ARG A 366 13.81 -0.75 0.17
C ARG A 366 14.73 0.12 -0.66
N MET A 367 14.72 1.40 -0.42
CA MET A 367 15.70 2.29 -1.00
C MET A 367 17.09 1.94 -0.43
N GLU A 368 18.05 1.67 -1.33
CA GLU A 368 19.43 1.29 -0.97
C GLU A 368 20.42 2.44 -1.18
N GLY A 369 20.00 3.50 -1.84
CA GLY A 369 20.84 4.68 -2.10
C GLY A 369 21.21 5.42 -0.82
N ASP A 370 22.44 5.96 -0.80
CA ASP A 370 22.89 6.85 0.28
C ASP A 370 22.29 8.24 0.02
N TYR A 371 21.18 8.55 0.68
CA TYR A 371 20.40 9.77 0.50
C TYR A 371 20.52 10.70 1.68
N GLU A 372 20.49 12.02 1.40
CA GLU A 372 20.39 13.07 2.39
C GLU A 372 19.03 13.79 2.31
N GLY A 373 18.67 14.50 3.39
CA GLY A 373 17.49 15.38 3.41
C GLY A 373 16.16 14.64 3.34
N ALA A 374 15.33 14.97 2.36
CA ALA A 374 13.99 14.42 2.23
C ALA A 374 13.98 12.95 1.78
N PHE A 375 14.85 12.57 0.86
CA PHE A 375 14.99 11.19 0.39
C PHE A 375 15.53 10.23 1.45
N ALA A 376 16.32 10.71 2.41
CA ALA A 376 16.78 9.90 3.53
C ALA A 376 15.67 9.56 4.56
N LYS A 377 14.50 10.19 4.42
CA LYS A 377 13.35 9.99 5.31
C LYS A 377 12.23 9.17 4.68
N LEU A 378 12.33 8.88 3.39
CA LEU A 378 11.44 7.98 2.65
C LEU A 378 11.81 6.53 2.89
#